data_144d498dccfdc22f0f1200af47220156
#
_entry.id   144d498dccfdc22f0f1200af47220156
#
_cell.length_a   1.000
_cell.length_b   1.000
_cell.length_c   1.000
_cell.angle_alpha   90.00
_cell.angle_beta   90.00
_cell.angle_gamma   90.00
#
_symmetry.space_group_name_H-M   'P 1'
#
loop_
_entity.id
_entity.type
_entity.pdbx_description
1 polymer ?
#
loop_
_entity_poly.entity_id
_entity_poly.type
_entity_poly.pdbx_seq_one_letter_code
_entity_poly.pdbx_strand_id
1 'polypeptide(L)'
;MTRYQAITGHDCNIPSLLIDTRAPIDVLHDAAAYRIRAVTQLLENFAVSDEAPKGAVVLQELALVCSILLRDGCDLMDVAGRRMQGQLSA
;
A
#
# COMPACT_ATOMS: atom_id res chain seq x y z
N MET A 1 19.61 8.12 -1.05
CA MET A 1 18.55 7.11 -0.79
C MET A 1 19.19 5.75 -0.63
N THR A 2 18.87 5.03 0.42
CA THR A 2 19.33 3.65 0.58
C THR A 2 18.60 2.75 -0.42
N ARG A 3 19.21 1.62 -0.78
CA ARG A 3 18.61 0.69 -1.74
C ARG A 3 17.30 0.11 -1.25
N TYR A 4 17.24 -0.21 0.04
CA TYR A 4 16.04 -0.82 0.61
C TYR A 4 15.43 0.09 1.64
N GLN A 5 14.13 0.29 1.54
CA GLN A 5 13.37 1.08 2.49
C GLN A 5 12.32 0.21 3.15
N ALA A 6 12.28 0.23 4.48
CA ALA A 6 11.29 -0.53 5.23
C ALA A 6 9.89 -0.01 4.96
N ILE A 7 8.92 -0.93 4.84
CA ILE A 7 7.50 -0.54 4.85
C ILE A 7 7.14 -0.08 6.26
N THR A 8 6.14 0.80 6.36
CA THR A 8 5.77 1.44 7.64
C THR A 8 4.54 0.84 8.31
N GLY A 9 3.78 0.00 7.60
CA GLY A 9 2.55 -0.57 8.12
C GLY A 9 2.73 -1.91 8.83
N HIS A 10 3.65 -1.97 9.80
CA HIS A 10 3.93 -3.19 10.57
C HIS A 10 4.01 -2.88 12.07
N ASP A 11 3.79 -3.93 12.87
CA ASP A 11 3.79 -3.81 14.33
C ASP A 11 5.14 -4.14 14.97
N CYS A 12 6.17 -4.39 14.16
CA CYS A 12 7.46 -4.84 14.65
C CYS A 12 8.48 -3.71 14.63
N ASN A 13 9.38 -3.68 15.62
CA ASN A 13 10.47 -2.73 15.64
C ASN A 13 11.54 -3.04 14.60
N ILE A 14 11.62 -4.31 14.19
CA ILE A 14 12.58 -4.76 13.18
C ILE A 14 11.77 -5.02 11.89
N PRO A 15 12.04 -4.27 10.81
CA PRO A 15 11.30 -4.46 9.57
C PRO A 15 11.66 -5.78 8.90
N SER A 16 10.63 -6.54 8.53
CA SER A 16 10.80 -7.80 7.81
C SER A 16 10.56 -7.68 6.31
N LEU A 17 9.90 -6.60 5.87
CA LEU A 17 9.60 -6.36 4.46
C LEU A 17 10.19 -5.02 4.03
N LEU A 18 10.85 -5.03 2.89
CA LEU A 18 11.57 -3.86 2.39
C LEU A 18 11.15 -3.59 0.94
N ILE A 19 11.18 -2.30 0.57
CA ILE A 19 10.98 -1.87 -0.82
C ILE A 19 12.37 -1.68 -1.43
N ASP A 20 12.59 -2.27 -2.61
CA ASP A 20 13.81 -2.02 -3.39
C ASP A 20 13.67 -0.65 -4.06
N THR A 21 14.40 0.34 -3.57
CA THR A 21 14.34 1.70 -4.10
C THR A 21 14.94 1.82 -5.50
N ARG A 22 15.62 0.77 -5.99
CA ARG A 22 16.20 0.72 -7.34
C ARG A 22 15.28 0.03 -8.35
N ALA A 23 14.15 -0.51 -7.91
CA ALA A 23 13.17 -1.09 -8.84
C ALA A 23 12.73 -0.02 -9.86
N PRO A 24 12.42 -0.39 -11.11
CA PRO A 24 11.91 0.59 -12.08
C PRO A 24 10.70 1.35 -11.53
N ILE A 25 10.61 2.64 -11.86
CA ILE A 25 9.54 3.51 -11.35
C ILE A 25 8.16 2.97 -11.75
N ASP A 26 8.01 2.48 -12.97
CA ASP A 26 6.75 1.90 -13.42
C ASP A 26 6.36 0.65 -12.62
N VAL A 27 7.34 -0.16 -12.23
CA VAL A 27 7.09 -1.34 -11.38
C VAL A 27 6.63 -0.91 -9.99
N LEU A 28 7.28 0.10 -9.40
CA LEU A 28 6.87 0.64 -8.10
C LEU A 28 5.46 1.23 -8.17
N HIS A 29 5.18 1.98 -9.23
CA HIS A 29 3.86 2.56 -9.45
C HIS A 29 2.80 1.50 -9.64
N ASP A 30 3.06 0.48 -10.45
CA ASP A 30 2.11 -0.60 -10.70
C ASP A 30 1.83 -1.41 -9.44
N ALA A 31 2.85 -1.64 -8.61
CA ALA A 31 2.67 -2.33 -7.33
C ALA A 31 1.77 -1.54 -6.38
N ALA A 32 1.94 -0.20 -6.36
CA ALA A 32 1.08 0.68 -5.58
C ALA A 32 -0.36 0.67 -6.12
N ALA A 33 -0.52 0.81 -7.43
CA ALA A 33 -1.81 0.84 -8.09
C ALA A 33 -2.58 -0.46 -7.88
N TYR A 34 -1.89 -1.59 -7.92
CA TYR A 34 -2.48 -2.91 -7.68
C TYR A 34 -3.12 -2.97 -6.29
N ARG A 35 -2.41 -2.50 -5.28
CA ARG A 35 -2.91 -2.51 -3.89
C ARG A 35 -4.08 -1.56 -3.70
N ILE A 36 -3.98 -0.37 -4.25
CA ILE A 36 -5.05 0.63 -4.16
C ILE A 36 -6.31 0.12 -4.86
N ARG A 37 -6.15 -0.49 -6.03
CA ARG A 37 -7.28 -1.06 -6.78
C ARG A 37 -7.94 -2.19 -6.01
N ALA A 38 -7.15 -3.06 -5.35
CA ALA A 38 -7.69 -4.15 -4.55
C ALA A 38 -8.58 -3.63 -3.42
N VAL A 39 -8.12 -2.58 -2.72
CA VAL A 39 -8.91 -1.96 -1.66
C VAL A 39 -10.18 -1.31 -2.23
N THR A 40 -10.03 -0.60 -3.35
CA THR A 40 -11.16 0.08 -3.98
C THR A 40 -12.26 -0.91 -4.37
N GLN A 41 -11.90 -2.02 -5.01
CA GLN A 41 -12.86 -3.05 -5.41
C GLN A 41 -13.53 -3.69 -4.21
N LEU A 42 -12.76 -3.95 -3.15
CA LEU A 42 -13.31 -4.53 -1.93
C LEU A 42 -14.35 -3.61 -1.30
N LEU A 43 -14.04 -2.33 -1.18
CA LEU A 43 -14.94 -1.34 -0.60
C LEU A 43 -16.18 -1.11 -1.47
N GLU A 44 -16.03 -1.10 -2.79
CA GLU A 44 -17.16 -0.97 -3.70
C GLU A 44 -18.12 -2.16 -3.57
N ASN A 45 -17.58 -3.37 -3.53
CA ASN A 45 -18.39 -4.57 -3.35
C ASN A 45 -19.10 -4.58 -2.00
N PHE A 46 -18.41 -4.13 -0.96
CA PHE A 46 -19.00 -4.01 0.36
C PHE A 46 -20.15 -3.01 0.39
N ALA A 47 -19.98 -1.87 -0.29
CA ALA A 47 -20.98 -0.80 -0.29
C ALA A 47 -22.28 -1.20 -0.99
N VAL A 48 -22.20 -2.07 -2.03
CA VAL A 48 -23.38 -2.47 -2.80
C VAL A 48 -23.98 -3.80 -2.34
N SER A 49 -23.37 -4.48 -1.38
CA SER A 49 -23.83 -5.78 -0.91
C SER A 49 -24.90 -5.64 0.17
N ASP A 50 -26.05 -6.27 -0.04
CA ASP A 50 -27.10 -6.36 0.97
C ASP A 50 -26.72 -7.28 2.13
N GLU A 51 -25.72 -8.12 1.89
CA GLU A 51 -25.19 -9.06 2.87
C GLU A 51 -23.94 -8.52 3.56
N ALA A 52 -23.75 -7.20 3.56
CA ALA A 52 -22.59 -6.58 4.19
C ALA A 52 -22.45 -7.03 5.65
N PRO A 53 -21.25 -7.40 6.08
CA PRO A 53 -21.02 -7.80 7.46
C PRO A 53 -21.40 -6.67 8.42
N LYS A 54 -22.19 -7.00 9.43
CA LYS A 54 -22.70 -6.01 10.38
C LYS A 54 -22.03 -6.08 11.75
N GLY A 55 -21.18 -7.08 11.98
CA GLY A 55 -20.48 -7.24 13.23
C GLY A 55 -19.30 -6.30 13.37
N ALA A 56 -19.06 -5.75 14.56
CA ALA A 56 -17.95 -4.86 14.83
C ALA A 56 -16.60 -5.51 14.54
N VAL A 57 -16.46 -6.81 14.86
CA VAL A 57 -15.22 -7.56 14.62
C VAL A 57 -14.92 -7.63 13.13
N VAL A 58 -15.92 -7.92 12.30
CA VAL A 58 -15.76 -8.02 10.86
C VAL A 58 -15.38 -6.68 10.26
N LEU A 59 -16.00 -5.60 10.74
CA LEU A 59 -15.67 -4.25 10.30
C LEU A 59 -14.24 -3.86 10.68
N GLN A 60 -13.79 -4.26 11.88
CA GLN A 60 -12.41 -4.04 12.30
C GLN A 60 -11.42 -4.80 11.43
N GLU A 61 -11.73 -6.05 11.10
CA GLU A 61 -10.87 -6.87 10.24
C GLU A 61 -10.79 -6.28 8.84
N LEU A 62 -11.92 -5.84 8.29
CA LEU A 62 -11.97 -5.18 6.98
C LEU A 62 -11.11 -3.91 6.99
N ALA A 63 -11.27 -3.09 8.02
CA ALA A 63 -10.50 -1.85 8.16
C ALA A 63 -9.00 -2.14 8.26
N LEU A 64 -8.62 -3.18 8.99
CA LEU A 64 -7.21 -3.57 9.12
C LEU A 64 -6.61 -3.99 7.78
N VAL A 65 -7.30 -4.85 7.03
CA VAL A 65 -6.84 -5.29 5.71
C VAL A 65 -6.67 -4.09 4.78
N CYS A 66 -7.65 -3.20 4.74
CA CYS A 66 -7.59 -1.99 3.93
C CYS A 66 -6.42 -1.09 4.34
N SER A 67 -6.22 -0.91 5.65
CA SER A 67 -5.11 -0.10 6.17
C SER A 67 -3.76 -0.63 5.74
N ILE A 68 -3.54 -1.94 5.84
CA ILE A 68 -2.27 -2.56 5.46
C ILE A 68 -1.99 -2.32 3.98
N LEU A 69 -2.97 -2.61 3.12
CA LEU A 69 -2.79 -2.46 1.67
C LEU A 69 -2.59 -1.01 1.27
N LEU A 70 -3.34 -0.08 1.87
CA LEU A 70 -3.21 1.34 1.58
C LEU A 70 -1.87 1.89 2.08
N ARG A 71 -1.41 1.47 3.25
CA ARG A 71 -0.11 1.88 3.78
C ARG A 71 1.01 1.41 2.86
N ASP A 72 0.96 0.15 2.42
CA ASP A 72 1.94 -0.38 1.46
C ASP A 72 1.92 0.42 0.16
N GLY A 73 0.72 0.75 -0.34
CA GLY A 73 0.58 1.57 -1.54
C GLY A 73 1.19 2.96 -1.37
N CYS A 74 0.96 3.60 -0.22
CA CYS A 74 1.54 4.91 0.09
C CYS A 74 3.07 4.84 0.14
N ASP A 75 3.62 3.82 0.79
CA ASP A 75 5.08 3.66 0.89
C ASP A 75 5.71 3.47 -0.49
N LEU A 76 5.07 2.68 -1.36
CA LEU A 76 5.52 2.47 -2.73
C LEU A 76 5.47 3.77 -3.54
N MET A 77 4.39 4.55 -3.40
CA MET A 77 4.25 5.84 -4.08
C MET A 77 5.29 6.85 -3.59
N ASP A 78 5.62 6.84 -2.30
CA ASP A 78 6.67 7.70 -1.76
C ASP A 78 8.03 7.40 -2.41
N VAL A 79 8.38 6.13 -2.53
CA VAL A 79 9.64 5.72 -3.17
C VAL A 79 9.64 6.12 -4.65
N ALA A 80 8.56 5.83 -5.37
CA ALA A 80 8.43 6.18 -6.78
C ALA A 80 8.54 7.70 -6.98
N GLY A 81 7.87 8.47 -6.12
CA GLY A 81 7.88 9.93 -6.19
C GLY A 81 9.28 10.52 -5.96
N ARG A 82 10.01 10.00 -4.98
CA ARG A 82 11.39 10.45 -4.72
C ARG A 82 12.32 10.11 -5.87
N ARG A 83 12.13 8.94 -6.49
CA ARG A 83 12.90 8.55 -7.66
C ARG A 83 12.62 9.47 -8.84
N MET A 84 11.36 9.84 -9.06
CA MET A 84 10.99 10.79 -10.11
C MET A 84 11.61 12.16 -9.87
N GLN A 85 11.59 12.65 -8.63
CA GLN A 85 12.24 13.91 -8.28
C GLN A 85 13.74 13.87 -8.54
N GLY A 86 14.39 12.76 -8.19
CA GLY A 86 15.81 12.57 -8.48
C GLY A 86 16.13 12.64 -9.97
N GLN A 87 15.28 12.07 -10.80
CA GLN A 87 15.45 12.13 -12.25
C GLN A 87 15.25 13.55 -12.80
N LEU A 88 14.28 14.28 -12.24
CA LEU A 88 14.03 15.66 -12.65
C LEU A 88 15.13 16.61 -12.21
N SER A 89 15.78 16.30 -11.09
CA SER A 89 16.86 17.12 -10.53
C SER A 89 18.21 16.88 -11.19
N ALA A 90 18.35 15.78 -11.89
CA ALA A 90 19.58 15.46 -12.59
C ALA A 90 19.65 16.19 -13.93
#